data_8cd1cecbe0187d01bf80b6410861ad6f
#
_entry.id   8cd1cecbe0187d01bf80b6410861ad6f
#
_cell.length_a   1.000
_cell.length_b   1.000
_cell.length_c   1.000
_cell.angle_alpha   90.00
_cell.angle_beta   90.00
_cell.angle_gamma   90.00
#
_symmetry.space_group_name_H-M   'P 1'
#
loop_
_entity.id
_entity.type
_entity.pdbx_description
1 polymer ?
#
loop_
_entity_poly.entity_id
_entity_poly.type
_entity_poly.pdbx_seq_one_letter_code
_entity_poly.pdbx_strand_id
1 'polypeptide(L)'
;IYINAASVKYINEEDRLRYARLYLLKDYLVTRQKEIDEYNKKMKVDTSVFVNGRRMTNIGVFRHYIENYLKDNKAIRKDMTLMVRQMAMEDRGIPIEIYCFTTTTVWTEYEEIQSDIFDHLMAAVSFFDLEVFQQPSGSDLKRAFLPAGKIITSGFQEKESNPSA
;
A
#
# COMPACT_ATOMS: atom_id res chain seq x y z
N ILE A 1 -0.02 -0.97 -9.03
CA ILE A 1 0.46 -0.04 -7.98
C ILE A 1 1.93 -0.35 -7.75
N TYR A 2 2.79 0.66 -7.71
CA TYR A 2 4.22 0.49 -7.39
C TYR A 2 4.46 0.89 -5.94
N ILE A 3 5.04 -0.02 -5.16
CA ILE A 3 5.34 0.20 -3.74
C ILE A 3 6.83 0.54 -3.60
N ASN A 4 7.12 1.56 -2.80
CA ASN A 4 8.49 1.89 -2.42
C ASN A 4 9.11 0.72 -1.64
N ALA A 5 10.17 0.11 -2.16
CA ALA A 5 10.81 -1.04 -1.55
C ALA A 5 11.33 -0.77 -0.13
N ALA A 6 11.73 0.48 0.16
CA ALA A 6 12.21 0.87 1.48
C ALA A 6 11.12 0.84 2.57
N SER A 7 9.83 0.87 2.19
CA SER A 7 8.70 0.78 3.13
C SER A 7 8.32 -0.66 3.49
N VAL A 8 8.92 -1.66 2.85
CA VAL A 8 8.61 -3.08 3.12
C VAL A 8 9.30 -3.52 4.41
N LYS A 9 8.51 -4.07 5.33
CA LYS A 9 8.98 -4.57 6.63
C LYS A 9 8.26 -5.84 7.05
N TYR A 10 8.87 -6.58 7.98
CA TYR A 10 8.13 -7.57 8.75
C TYR A 10 7.14 -6.88 9.68
N ILE A 11 5.95 -7.46 9.85
CA ILE A 11 4.98 -6.95 10.82
C ILE A 11 5.33 -7.43 12.22
N ASN A 12 5.12 -6.55 13.19
CA ASN A 12 5.22 -6.86 14.61
C ASN A 12 3.84 -7.19 15.21
N GLU A 13 3.77 -7.41 16.50
CA GLU A 13 2.51 -7.72 17.19
C GLU A 13 1.53 -6.55 17.18
N GLU A 14 2.01 -5.32 17.30
CA GLU A 14 1.18 -4.12 17.22
C GLU A 14 0.54 -3.98 15.83
N ASP A 15 1.34 -4.16 14.77
CA ASP A 15 0.84 -4.17 13.40
C ASP A 15 -0.21 -5.25 13.21
N ARG A 16 0.04 -6.45 13.74
CA ARG A 16 -0.89 -7.58 13.66
C ARG A 16 -2.23 -7.28 14.32
N LEU A 17 -2.22 -6.70 15.52
CA LEU A 17 -3.42 -6.29 16.24
C LEU A 17 -4.18 -5.18 15.49
N ARG A 18 -3.47 -4.21 14.91
CA ARG A 18 -4.05 -3.15 14.09
C ARG A 18 -4.75 -3.72 12.86
N TYR A 19 -4.10 -4.62 12.12
CA TYR A 19 -4.67 -5.24 10.92
C TYR A 19 -5.82 -6.20 11.23
N ALA A 20 -5.82 -6.86 12.40
CA ALA A 20 -6.91 -7.73 12.83
C ALA A 20 -8.25 -7.00 13.03
N ARG A 21 -8.24 -5.66 13.12
CA ARG A 21 -9.46 -4.83 13.15
C ARG A 21 -10.14 -4.73 11.79
N LEU A 22 -9.43 -5.06 10.70
CA LEU A 22 -10.00 -5.08 9.36
C LEU A 22 -10.74 -6.40 9.15
N TYR A 23 -12.07 -6.32 8.92
CA TYR A 23 -12.92 -7.50 8.72
C TYR A 23 -12.42 -8.38 7.56
N LEU A 24 -11.88 -7.78 6.50
CA LEU A 24 -11.33 -8.47 5.33
C LEU A 24 -10.07 -9.29 5.62
N LEU A 25 -9.37 -9.03 6.73
CA LEU A 25 -8.10 -9.70 7.05
C LEU A 25 -8.18 -10.65 8.24
N LYS A 26 -9.26 -10.63 9.01
CA LYS A 26 -9.37 -11.35 10.28
C LYS A 26 -9.04 -12.84 10.13
N ASP A 27 -9.69 -13.53 9.22
CA ASP A 27 -9.50 -14.97 9.02
C ASP A 27 -8.13 -15.29 8.41
N TYR A 28 -7.68 -14.46 7.48
CA TYR A 28 -6.35 -14.60 6.89
C TYR A 28 -5.24 -14.50 7.92
N LEU A 29 -5.27 -13.49 8.79
CA LEU A 29 -4.21 -13.29 9.80
C LEU A 29 -4.13 -14.45 10.78
N VAL A 30 -5.29 -14.97 11.23
CA VAL A 30 -5.33 -16.12 12.15
C VAL A 30 -4.76 -17.37 11.48
N THR A 31 -5.24 -17.68 10.28
CA THR A 31 -4.80 -18.88 9.55
C THR A 31 -3.30 -18.80 9.21
N ARG A 32 -2.87 -17.65 8.72
CA ARG A 32 -1.48 -17.45 8.31
C ARG A 32 -0.50 -17.48 9.48
N GLN A 33 -0.89 -16.91 10.62
CA GLN A 33 -0.06 -16.98 11.84
C GLN A 33 0.11 -18.43 12.29
N LYS A 34 -0.97 -19.20 12.33
CA LYS A 34 -0.93 -20.62 12.68
C LYS A 34 0.02 -21.42 11.78
N GLU A 35 -0.07 -21.24 10.46
CA GLU A 35 0.83 -21.90 9.50
C GLU A 35 2.30 -21.54 9.73
N ILE A 36 2.57 -20.27 10.05
CA ILE A 36 3.92 -19.78 10.35
C ILE A 36 4.45 -20.41 11.63
N ASP A 37 3.64 -20.44 12.69
CA ASP A 37 4.03 -21.00 14.00
C ASP A 37 4.30 -22.51 13.89
N GLU A 38 3.44 -23.24 13.19
CA GLU A 38 3.61 -24.68 12.94
C GLU A 38 4.89 -24.95 12.14
N TYR A 39 5.16 -24.16 11.11
CA TYR A 39 6.39 -24.28 10.32
C TYR A 39 7.63 -24.00 11.17
N ASN A 40 7.67 -22.89 11.89
CA ASN A 40 8.82 -22.49 12.70
C ASN A 40 9.09 -23.51 13.83
N LYS A 41 8.03 -24.04 14.44
CA LYS A 41 8.14 -25.10 15.45
C LYS A 41 8.70 -26.38 14.86
N LYS A 42 8.18 -26.83 13.71
CA LYS A 42 8.66 -28.02 12.99
C LYS A 42 10.14 -27.92 12.63
N MET A 43 10.55 -26.75 12.17
CA MET A 43 11.93 -26.48 11.76
C MET A 43 12.86 -26.15 12.93
N LYS A 44 12.34 -26.09 14.18
CA LYS A 44 13.08 -25.71 15.40
C LYS A 44 13.84 -24.40 15.23
N VAL A 45 13.19 -23.42 14.60
CA VAL A 45 13.81 -22.14 14.27
C VAL A 45 14.00 -21.32 15.55
N ASP A 46 15.18 -20.74 15.72
CA ASP A 46 15.42 -19.72 16.75
C ASP A 46 14.74 -18.39 16.30
N THR A 47 13.56 -18.14 16.86
CA THR A 47 12.76 -16.95 16.54
C THR A 47 13.25 -15.69 17.24
N SER A 48 14.26 -15.76 18.11
CA SER A 48 14.88 -14.56 18.70
C SER A 48 15.64 -13.74 17.65
N VAL A 49 16.15 -14.41 16.61
CA VAL A 49 16.75 -13.74 15.45
C VAL A 49 15.66 -13.40 14.44
N PHE A 50 15.46 -12.12 14.20
CA PHE A 50 14.30 -11.60 13.49
C PHE A 50 14.12 -12.11 12.04
N VAL A 51 15.22 -12.44 11.36
CA VAL A 51 15.21 -12.95 9.98
C VAL A 51 15.09 -14.50 9.91
N ASN A 52 15.16 -15.18 11.05
CA ASN A 52 15.00 -16.62 11.09
C ASN A 52 13.55 -17.03 10.94
N GLY A 53 13.32 -18.11 10.21
CA GLY A 53 12.01 -18.71 10.02
C GLY A 53 11.10 -17.90 9.09
N ARG A 54 9.81 -18.18 9.21
CA ARG A 54 8.77 -17.48 8.44
C ARG A 54 8.12 -16.40 9.28
N ARG A 55 7.82 -15.27 8.63
CA ARG A 55 7.08 -14.14 9.21
C ARG A 55 6.22 -13.51 8.16
N MET A 56 5.19 -12.79 8.57
CA MET A 56 4.40 -11.95 7.67
C MET A 56 5.12 -10.62 7.40
N THR A 57 4.91 -10.07 6.21
CA THR A 57 5.33 -8.73 5.83
C THR A 57 4.12 -7.84 5.59
N ASN A 58 4.29 -6.54 5.77
CA ASN A 58 3.23 -5.55 5.50
C ASN A 58 2.74 -5.61 4.04
N ILE A 59 3.64 -5.75 3.06
CA ILE A 59 3.27 -5.89 1.64
C ILE A 59 2.50 -7.19 1.37
N GLY A 60 2.87 -8.29 2.04
CA GLY A 60 2.14 -9.56 1.95
C GLY A 60 0.72 -9.45 2.50
N VAL A 61 0.54 -8.79 3.64
CA VAL A 61 -0.78 -8.53 4.23
C VAL A 61 -1.60 -7.59 3.34
N PHE A 62 -0.99 -6.52 2.82
CA PHE A 62 -1.66 -5.60 1.89
C PHE A 62 -2.14 -6.30 0.62
N ARG A 63 -1.34 -7.19 0.03
CA ARG A 63 -1.73 -7.98 -1.13
C ARG A 63 -2.97 -8.84 -0.85
N HIS A 64 -3.06 -9.48 0.32
CA HIS A 64 -4.25 -10.25 0.71
C HIS A 64 -5.45 -9.35 1.03
N TYR A 65 -5.21 -8.15 1.56
CA TYR A 65 -6.26 -7.15 1.72
C TYR A 65 -6.89 -6.79 0.37
N ILE A 66 -6.09 -6.48 -0.64
CA ILE A 66 -6.56 -6.19 -2.00
C ILE A 66 -7.39 -7.36 -2.56
N GLU A 67 -6.87 -8.58 -2.43
CA GLU A 67 -7.56 -9.78 -2.93
C GLU A 67 -8.95 -9.93 -2.28
N ASN A 68 -9.04 -9.79 -0.97
CA ASN A 68 -10.31 -9.91 -0.24
C ASN A 68 -11.24 -8.73 -0.51
N TYR A 69 -10.72 -7.51 -0.64
CA TYR A 69 -11.49 -6.33 -1.06
C TYR A 69 -12.15 -6.54 -2.44
N LEU A 70 -11.40 -7.06 -3.41
CA LEU A 70 -11.94 -7.37 -4.73
C LEU A 70 -12.95 -8.53 -4.70
N LYS A 71 -12.72 -9.54 -3.84
CA LYS A 71 -13.70 -10.63 -3.62
C LYS A 71 -15.00 -10.13 -3.00
N ASP A 72 -14.95 -9.12 -2.16
CA ASP A 72 -16.14 -8.52 -1.53
C ASP A 72 -16.85 -7.52 -2.45
N ASN A 73 -16.15 -6.92 -3.41
CA ASN A 73 -16.70 -5.94 -4.34
C ASN A 73 -17.69 -6.58 -5.32
N LYS A 74 -18.95 -6.11 -5.31
CA LYS A 74 -20.04 -6.63 -6.16
C LYS A 74 -19.85 -6.36 -7.65
N ALA A 75 -19.08 -5.33 -8.00
CA ALA A 75 -18.79 -4.98 -9.39
C ALA A 75 -17.70 -5.87 -10.02
N ILE A 76 -17.09 -6.79 -9.24
CA ILE A 76 -16.08 -7.73 -9.73
C ILE A 76 -16.69 -9.13 -9.88
N ARG A 77 -16.42 -9.76 -11.02
CA ARG A 77 -16.88 -11.14 -11.31
C ARG A 77 -16.15 -12.16 -10.44
N LYS A 78 -16.92 -13.06 -9.81
CA LYS A 78 -16.41 -14.11 -8.91
C LYS A 78 -16.18 -15.44 -9.61
N ASP A 79 -16.79 -15.60 -10.77
CA ASP A 79 -16.71 -16.79 -11.62
C ASP A 79 -15.53 -16.76 -12.60
N MET A 80 -14.77 -15.65 -12.63
CA MET A 80 -13.58 -15.48 -13.45
C MET A 80 -12.32 -15.35 -12.58
N THR A 81 -11.16 -15.48 -13.22
CA THR A 81 -9.87 -15.38 -12.53
C THR A 81 -9.74 -14.03 -11.83
N LEU A 82 -9.49 -14.09 -10.53
CA LEU A 82 -9.09 -12.94 -9.71
C LEU A 82 -7.74 -13.26 -9.12
N MET A 83 -6.76 -12.41 -9.38
CA MET A 83 -5.39 -12.60 -8.91
C MET A 83 -4.78 -11.26 -8.51
N VAL A 84 -4.15 -11.25 -7.35
CA VAL A 84 -3.30 -10.14 -6.90
C VAL A 84 -1.90 -10.69 -6.65
N ARG A 85 -0.93 -10.23 -7.41
CA ARG A 85 0.44 -10.72 -7.33
C ARG A 85 1.46 -9.61 -7.17
N GLN A 86 2.50 -9.93 -6.44
CA GLN A 86 3.71 -9.13 -6.38
C GLN A 86 4.63 -9.57 -7.50
N MET A 87 5.09 -8.61 -8.29
CA MET A 87 6.07 -8.83 -9.34
C MET A 87 7.50 -8.64 -8.82
N ALA A 88 8.49 -8.96 -9.66
CA ALA A 88 9.88 -8.64 -9.36
C ALA A 88 10.06 -7.14 -9.20
N MET A 89 10.99 -6.75 -8.30
CA MET A 89 11.33 -5.35 -8.09
C MET A 89 11.92 -4.75 -9.37
N GLU A 90 11.47 -3.53 -9.69
CA GLU A 90 11.94 -2.72 -10.81
C GLU A 90 12.56 -1.40 -10.29
N ASP A 91 13.05 -0.56 -11.18
CA ASP A 91 13.57 0.79 -10.88
C ASP A 91 12.50 1.72 -10.25
N ARG A 92 11.22 1.44 -10.52
CA ARG A 92 10.05 2.11 -9.94
C ARG A 92 9.52 1.43 -8.67
N GLY A 93 10.30 0.56 -8.03
CA GLY A 93 9.87 -0.15 -6.82
C GLY A 93 9.24 -1.52 -7.11
N ILE A 94 8.38 -1.99 -6.21
CA ILE A 94 7.75 -3.31 -6.26
C ILE A 94 6.35 -3.21 -6.86
N PRO A 95 6.11 -3.76 -8.07
CA PRO A 95 4.78 -3.76 -8.66
C PRO A 95 3.84 -4.72 -7.92
N ILE A 96 2.66 -4.24 -7.55
CA ILE A 96 1.50 -5.06 -7.20
C ILE A 96 0.54 -5.01 -8.38
N GLU A 97 0.39 -6.15 -9.03
CA GLU A 97 -0.50 -6.32 -10.17
C GLU A 97 -1.84 -6.90 -9.71
N ILE A 98 -2.90 -6.32 -10.26
CA ILE A 98 -4.29 -6.74 -10.01
C ILE A 98 -4.85 -7.23 -11.36
N TYR A 99 -5.31 -8.47 -11.38
CA TYR A 99 -5.96 -9.08 -12.52
C TYR A 99 -7.36 -9.53 -12.10
N CYS A 100 -8.37 -8.88 -12.63
CA CYS A 100 -9.77 -9.20 -12.34
C CYS A 100 -10.67 -8.75 -13.50
N PHE A 101 -11.92 -9.15 -13.46
CA PHE A 101 -12.93 -8.82 -14.46
C PHE A 101 -14.12 -8.12 -13.78
N THR A 102 -14.61 -7.06 -14.40
CA THR A 102 -15.82 -6.36 -13.97
C THR A 102 -17.08 -7.11 -14.40
N THR A 103 -18.19 -6.85 -13.73
CA THR A 103 -19.50 -7.42 -14.08
C THR A 103 -20.15 -6.76 -15.29
N THR A 104 -19.60 -5.62 -15.73
CA THR A 104 -20.06 -4.86 -16.89
C THR A 104 -19.04 -4.85 -18.01
N THR A 105 -19.53 -4.72 -19.25
CA THR A 105 -18.72 -4.46 -20.45
C THR A 105 -18.92 -3.02 -20.98
N VAL A 106 -19.74 -2.22 -20.31
CA VAL A 106 -19.94 -0.81 -20.65
C VAL A 106 -18.72 -0.02 -20.23
N TRP A 107 -18.09 0.65 -21.18
CA TRP A 107 -16.80 1.33 -20.99
C TRP A 107 -16.82 2.35 -19.84
N THR A 108 -17.84 3.21 -19.78
CA THR A 108 -17.95 4.24 -18.74
C THR A 108 -18.09 3.66 -17.34
N GLU A 109 -18.88 2.58 -17.20
CA GLU A 109 -19.03 1.88 -15.91
C GLU A 109 -17.74 1.16 -15.51
N TYR A 110 -17.03 0.58 -16.48
CA TYR A 110 -15.73 -0.03 -16.24
C TYR A 110 -14.71 0.97 -15.69
N GLU A 111 -14.61 2.15 -16.32
CA GLU A 111 -13.70 3.21 -15.88
C GLU A 111 -14.05 3.73 -14.48
N GLU A 112 -15.33 3.85 -14.14
CA GLU A 112 -15.79 4.23 -12.81
C GLU A 112 -15.39 3.18 -11.76
N ILE A 113 -15.68 1.90 -12.02
CA ILE A 113 -15.30 0.80 -11.12
C ILE A 113 -13.77 0.76 -10.92
N GLN A 114 -13.01 0.93 -11.99
CA GLN A 114 -11.55 0.94 -11.93
C GLN A 114 -11.04 2.12 -11.08
N SER A 115 -11.60 3.31 -11.28
CA SER A 115 -11.23 4.51 -10.53
C SER A 115 -11.52 4.35 -9.05
N ASP A 116 -12.70 3.88 -8.68
CA ASP A 116 -13.10 3.62 -7.28
C ASP A 116 -12.16 2.63 -6.59
N ILE A 117 -11.77 1.56 -7.31
CA ILE A 117 -10.81 0.58 -6.78
C ILE A 117 -9.45 1.23 -6.54
N PHE A 118 -8.94 2.01 -7.50
CA PHE A 118 -7.63 2.66 -7.34
C PHE A 118 -7.65 3.70 -6.23
N ASP A 119 -8.67 4.54 -6.16
CA ASP A 119 -8.80 5.55 -5.10
C ASP A 119 -8.79 4.91 -3.71
N HIS A 120 -9.58 3.85 -3.53
CA HIS A 120 -9.61 3.12 -2.27
C HIS A 120 -8.25 2.50 -1.92
N LEU A 121 -7.62 1.81 -2.87
CA LEU A 121 -6.35 1.13 -2.61
C LEU A 121 -5.21 2.11 -2.37
N MET A 122 -5.16 3.23 -3.09
CA MET A 122 -4.15 4.27 -2.88
C MET A 122 -4.29 4.90 -1.49
N ALA A 123 -5.52 5.17 -1.03
CA ALA A 123 -5.76 5.65 0.32
C ALA A 123 -5.39 4.62 1.41
N ALA A 124 -5.60 3.32 1.12
CA ALA A 124 -5.34 2.25 2.08
C ALA A 124 -3.84 1.93 2.25
N VAL A 125 -2.98 2.21 1.28
CA VAL A 125 -1.54 1.85 1.31
C VAL A 125 -0.87 2.28 2.62
N SER A 126 -1.09 3.52 3.04
CA SER A 126 -0.46 4.10 4.24
C SER A 126 -0.86 3.40 5.54
N PHE A 127 -2.06 2.80 5.59
CA PHE A 127 -2.53 2.03 6.76
C PHE A 127 -1.66 0.80 7.01
N PHE A 128 -1.01 0.27 5.97
CA PHE A 128 -0.09 -0.86 6.04
C PHE A 128 1.37 -0.43 6.21
N ASP A 129 1.65 0.81 6.55
CA ASP A 129 2.99 1.41 6.63
C ASP A 129 3.78 1.23 5.33
N LEU A 130 3.07 1.24 4.21
CA LEU A 130 3.62 1.20 2.87
C LEU A 130 3.57 2.59 2.25
N GLU A 131 4.49 2.83 1.34
CA GLU A 131 4.56 4.05 0.54
C GLU A 131 4.43 3.70 -0.94
N VAL A 132 3.63 4.49 -1.66
CA VAL A 132 3.61 4.41 -3.13
C VAL A 132 4.88 5.03 -3.67
N PHE A 133 5.50 4.36 -4.63
CA PHE A 133 6.64 4.94 -5.31
C PHE A 133 6.21 6.15 -6.14
N GLN A 134 6.91 7.25 -5.94
CA GLN A 134 6.81 8.46 -6.75
C GLN A 134 8.20 8.89 -7.19
N GLN A 135 8.32 9.30 -8.45
CA GLN A 135 9.56 9.96 -8.87
C GLN A 135 9.64 11.32 -8.17
N PRO A 136 10.82 11.70 -7.63
CA PRO A 136 10.99 12.98 -6.99
C PRO A 136 10.63 14.12 -7.95
N SER A 137 9.76 15.02 -7.53
CA SER A 137 9.46 16.23 -8.25
C SER A 137 10.56 17.27 -8.06
N GLY A 138 10.61 18.29 -8.92
CA GLY A 138 11.56 19.40 -8.74
C GLY A 138 11.38 20.12 -7.39
N SER A 139 10.18 20.09 -6.80
CA SER A 139 9.92 20.65 -5.47
C SER A 139 10.49 19.77 -4.34
N ASP A 140 10.47 18.46 -4.50
CA ASP A 140 11.03 17.52 -3.51
C ASP A 140 12.56 17.64 -3.46
N LEU A 141 13.19 17.76 -4.64
CA LEU A 141 14.63 18.01 -4.74
C LEU A 141 15.01 19.35 -4.10
N LYS A 142 14.23 20.42 -4.35
CA LYS A 142 14.47 21.72 -3.71
C LYS A 142 14.36 21.63 -2.19
N ARG A 143 13.37 20.90 -1.64
CA ARG A 143 13.22 20.70 -0.20
C ARG A 143 14.38 19.92 0.40
N ALA A 144 14.87 18.89 -0.30
CA ALA A 144 15.99 18.06 0.16
C ALA A 144 17.30 18.86 0.28
N PHE A 145 17.51 19.87 -0.55
CA PHE A 145 18.73 20.70 -0.55
C PHE A 145 18.58 22.00 0.28
N LEU A 146 17.42 22.29 0.87
CA LEU A 146 17.27 23.44 1.77
C LEU A 146 17.77 23.05 3.17
N PRO A 147 18.62 23.90 3.82
CA PRO A 147 19.03 23.66 5.19
C PRO A 147 17.79 23.65 6.10
N ALA A 148 17.76 22.71 7.04
CA ALA A 148 16.69 22.59 8.03
C ALA A 148 16.53 23.94 8.77
N GLY A 149 15.42 24.65 8.55
CA GLY A 149 15.12 25.93 9.19
C GLY A 149 14.69 27.08 8.27
N LYS A 150 14.75 26.94 6.93
CA LYS A 150 14.17 27.94 6.04
C LYS A 150 12.82 27.47 5.49
N ILE A 151 11.77 27.81 6.19
CA ILE A 151 10.41 27.74 5.63
C ILE A 151 10.30 28.92 4.65
N ILE A 152 10.20 28.62 3.35
CA ILE A 152 9.83 29.64 2.36
C ILE A 152 8.34 29.89 2.53
N THR A 153 8.00 30.91 3.32
CA THR A 153 6.70 31.55 3.21
C THR A 153 6.64 32.20 1.83
N SER A 154 5.88 31.65 0.91
CA SER A 154 5.54 32.33 -0.34
C SER A 154 4.65 33.53 0.02
N GLY A 155 5.31 34.67 0.30
CA GLY A 155 4.60 35.92 0.47
C GLY A 155 4.00 36.34 -0.88
N PHE A 156 2.70 36.38 -0.94
CA PHE A 156 2.02 37.27 -1.86
C PHE A 156 2.41 38.69 -1.46
N GLN A 157 3.28 39.33 -2.21
CA GLN A 157 3.44 40.77 -2.11
C GLN A 157 2.23 41.44 -2.76
N GLU A 158 1.32 41.91 -1.92
CA GLU A 158 0.38 42.94 -2.34
C GLU A 158 1.19 44.17 -2.82
N LYS A 159 0.99 44.54 -4.05
CA LYS A 159 1.45 45.83 -4.58
C LYS A 159 0.67 46.93 -3.87
N GLU A 160 1.33 47.58 -2.93
CA GLU A 160 0.86 48.87 -2.43
C GLU A 160 0.79 49.86 -3.61
N SER A 161 -0.41 50.25 -3.93
CA SER A 161 -0.70 51.36 -4.82
C SER A 161 -0.34 52.65 -4.07
N ASN A 162 0.68 53.33 -4.52
CA ASN A 162 1.07 54.64 -4.02
C ASN A 162 0.09 55.70 -4.55
N PRO A 163 -0.61 56.47 -3.70
CA PRO A 163 -1.33 57.67 -4.14
C PRO A 163 -0.42 58.87 -3.98
N SER A 164 0.11 59.38 -5.03
CA SER A 164 0.72 60.73 -5.04
C SER A 164 -0.10 61.72 -5.81
N ALA A 165 -0.39 62.70 -5.12
CA ALA A 165 -0.72 64.11 -5.35
C ALA A 165 -0.53 64.67 -6.77
#